data_92eaefd4fe145236aabbe20e34010816
#
_entry.id   92eaefd4fe145236aabbe20e34010816
#
_cell.length_a   1.000
_cell.length_b   1.000
_cell.length_c   1.000
_cell.angle_alpha   90.00
_cell.angle_beta   90.00
_cell.angle_gamma   90.00
#
_symmetry.space_group_name_H-M   'P 1'
#
loop_
_entity.id
_entity.type
_entity.pdbx_description
1 polymer ?
#
loop_
_entity_poly.entity_id
_entity_poly.type
_entity_poly.pdbx_seq_one_letter_code
_entity_poly.pdbx_strand_id
1 'polypeptide(L)'
;MNKDIVVLIPVYNPNEKIMDTFLKELTKNFENIVFINDGCSKKHDKYMNNLAKKYPMIKHCKNLGKGRGLKNGINYIINNYPKAKVIVTADCDGQHSVSDIKKCAEVAKKNLDSLILGVRDFSDKLVPRRSKFGNCITRNVLYAFVGPKISDTQTGLRAMSLEIALKLIDVSGERYEYETNVLIETKEKNIPVKEVIIETIYINNNETSHFNPIKDSARVYRLFASYIFVILLSYIIENFMFFKTYNINSCFYTISLFLLLSKIVSCIIKIIFNNHVNIKYIMLNYLISAVILSIVKKHIILLKILIDLIMFIASLFLIKFKTHKE
;
A
#
# COMPACT_ATOMS: atom_id res chain seq x y z
N MET A 1 -1.38 -16.36 28.98
CA MET A 1 -1.77 -16.30 27.55
C MET A 1 -2.62 -15.05 27.35
N ASN A 2 -2.41 -14.33 26.27
CA ASN A 2 -3.14 -13.10 25.96
C ASN A 2 -4.53 -13.44 25.44
N LYS A 3 -5.58 -13.25 26.29
CA LYS A 3 -6.98 -13.51 25.94
C LYS A 3 -7.65 -12.38 25.13
N ASP A 4 -7.07 -11.20 25.18
CA ASP A 4 -7.56 -9.99 24.52
C ASP A 4 -6.94 -9.75 23.12
N ILE A 5 -6.15 -10.71 22.63
CA ILE A 5 -5.57 -10.71 21.29
C ILE A 5 -6.10 -11.91 20.51
N VAL A 6 -6.49 -11.68 19.24
CA VAL A 6 -6.84 -12.73 18.29
C VAL A 6 -5.87 -12.72 17.14
N VAL A 7 -5.24 -13.86 16.85
CA VAL A 7 -4.35 -14.02 15.70
C VAL A 7 -5.15 -14.58 14.53
N LEU A 8 -5.19 -13.88 13.41
CA LEU A 8 -5.86 -14.26 12.17
C LEU A 8 -4.85 -14.76 11.14
N ILE A 9 -5.01 -16.00 10.68
CA ILE A 9 -4.08 -16.66 9.79
C ILE A 9 -4.79 -17.13 8.52
N PRO A 10 -4.63 -16.42 7.38
CA PRO A 10 -5.08 -16.92 6.09
C PRO A 10 -4.17 -18.05 5.61
N VAL A 11 -4.77 -19.13 5.11
CA VAL A 11 -4.08 -20.36 4.69
C VAL A 11 -4.51 -20.76 3.29
N TYR A 12 -3.54 -20.92 2.40
CA TYR A 12 -3.75 -21.50 1.09
C TYR A 12 -2.59 -22.44 0.73
N ASN A 13 -2.86 -23.74 0.57
CA ASN A 13 -1.87 -24.79 0.26
C ASN A 13 -0.59 -24.69 1.12
N PRO A 14 -0.67 -24.82 2.44
CA PRO A 14 0.45 -24.58 3.33
C PRO A 14 1.53 -25.66 3.22
N ASN A 15 2.77 -25.28 3.59
CA ASN A 15 3.76 -26.28 3.99
C ASN A 15 3.42 -26.76 5.40
N GLU A 16 2.87 -27.97 5.52
CA GLU A 16 2.32 -28.51 6.77
C GLU A 16 3.38 -28.60 7.89
N LYS A 17 4.63 -28.94 7.56
CA LYS A 17 5.73 -29.03 8.55
C LYS A 17 6.09 -27.66 9.13
N ILE A 18 6.17 -26.63 8.26
CA ILE A 18 6.45 -25.25 8.69
C ILE A 18 5.31 -24.75 9.57
N MET A 19 4.07 -24.99 9.11
CA MET A 19 2.89 -24.57 9.83
C MET A 19 2.76 -25.23 11.21
N ASP A 20 3.05 -26.53 11.32
CA ASP A 20 3.04 -27.25 12.60
C ASP A 20 4.07 -26.68 13.59
N THR A 21 5.28 -26.39 13.11
CA THR A 21 6.33 -25.76 13.93
C THR A 21 5.90 -24.37 14.40
N PHE A 22 5.37 -23.56 13.52
CA PHE A 22 4.84 -22.24 13.82
C PHE A 22 3.69 -22.30 14.86
N LEU A 23 2.72 -23.20 14.66
CA LEU A 23 1.58 -23.37 15.56
C LEU A 23 1.99 -23.86 16.94
N LYS A 24 2.96 -24.77 17.02
CA LYS A 24 3.49 -25.26 18.31
C LYS A 24 4.06 -24.12 19.17
N GLU A 25 4.64 -23.12 18.55
CA GLU A 25 5.16 -21.93 19.25
C GLU A 25 4.06 -20.91 19.51
N LEU A 26 3.20 -20.64 18.50
CA LEU A 26 2.13 -19.65 18.59
C LEU A 26 1.15 -19.96 19.73
N THR A 27 0.77 -21.22 19.90
CA THR A 27 -0.18 -21.67 20.93
C THR A 27 0.35 -21.54 22.35
N LYS A 28 1.65 -21.40 22.55
CA LYS A 28 2.23 -21.11 23.88
C LYS A 28 2.00 -19.64 24.28
N ASN A 29 1.79 -18.75 23.31
CA ASN A 29 1.69 -17.31 23.53
C ASN A 29 0.28 -16.76 23.37
N PHE A 30 -0.53 -17.34 22.50
CA PHE A 30 -1.86 -16.86 22.15
C PHE A 30 -2.92 -17.95 22.34
N GLU A 31 -4.04 -17.59 22.95
CA GLU A 31 -5.17 -18.48 23.17
C GLU A 31 -6.14 -18.47 21.97
N ASN A 32 -6.37 -17.29 21.41
CA ASN A 32 -7.34 -17.08 20.35
C ASN A 32 -6.63 -17.03 18.97
N ILE A 33 -6.81 -18.09 18.21
CA ILE A 33 -6.25 -18.22 16.84
C ILE A 33 -7.41 -18.58 15.92
N VAL A 34 -7.59 -17.82 14.85
CA VAL A 34 -8.63 -18.02 13.82
C VAL A 34 -7.96 -18.26 12.49
N PHE A 35 -8.39 -19.32 11.81
CA PHE A 35 -7.89 -19.68 10.48
C PHE A 35 -8.89 -19.37 9.38
N ILE A 36 -8.35 -18.98 8.23
CA ILE A 36 -9.10 -18.93 6.97
C ILE A 36 -8.51 -19.99 6.04
N ASN A 37 -9.27 -21.04 5.75
CA ASN A 37 -8.93 -21.94 4.66
C ASN A 37 -9.41 -21.32 3.34
N ASP A 38 -8.53 -20.67 2.59
CA ASP A 38 -8.86 -19.99 1.33
C ASP A 38 -8.91 -20.98 0.15
N GLY A 39 -9.70 -22.05 0.32
CA GLY A 39 -9.93 -23.05 -0.73
C GLY A 39 -8.68 -23.87 -1.07
N CYS A 40 -8.01 -24.39 -0.04
CA CYS A 40 -6.88 -25.31 -0.23
C CYS A 40 -7.25 -26.51 -1.11
N SER A 41 -6.29 -27.02 -1.86
CA SER A 41 -6.45 -28.21 -2.71
C SER A 41 -6.72 -29.46 -1.87
N LYS A 42 -7.37 -30.45 -2.47
CA LYS A 42 -7.78 -31.72 -1.82
C LYS A 42 -6.65 -32.44 -1.08
N LYS A 43 -5.42 -32.30 -1.53
CA LYS A 43 -4.25 -32.91 -0.85
C LYS A 43 -4.07 -32.44 0.59
N HIS A 44 -4.55 -31.24 0.93
CA HIS A 44 -4.49 -30.65 2.26
C HIS A 44 -5.77 -30.85 3.09
N ASP A 45 -6.82 -31.48 2.54
CA ASP A 45 -8.11 -31.61 3.24
C ASP A 45 -7.96 -32.29 4.60
N LYS A 46 -7.18 -33.37 4.69
CA LYS A 46 -6.96 -34.09 5.95
C LYS A 46 -6.31 -33.19 7.01
N TYR A 47 -5.31 -32.42 6.61
CA TYR A 47 -4.60 -31.49 7.48
C TYR A 47 -5.51 -30.35 7.95
N MET A 48 -6.19 -29.69 7.02
CA MET A 48 -7.10 -28.58 7.32
C MET A 48 -8.30 -29.01 8.16
N ASN A 49 -8.86 -30.20 7.92
CA ASN A 49 -9.94 -30.75 8.75
C ASN A 49 -9.47 -31.06 10.18
N ASN A 50 -8.22 -31.51 10.36
CA ASN A 50 -7.65 -31.72 11.69
C ASN A 50 -7.42 -30.40 12.45
N LEU A 51 -7.00 -29.34 11.74
CA LEU A 51 -6.90 -28.00 12.31
C LEU A 51 -8.28 -27.44 12.72
N ALA A 52 -9.29 -27.62 11.86
CA ALA A 52 -10.65 -27.16 12.12
C ALA A 52 -11.33 -27.82 13.33
N LYS A 53 -10.86 -29.00 13.77
CA LYS A 53 -11.29 -29.64 15.02
C LYS A 53 -10.73 -28.94 16.26
N LYS A 54 -9.62 -28.22 16.13
CA LYS A 54 -8.89 -27.62 17.26
C LYS A 54 -9.06 -26.10 17.33
N TYR A 55 -9.26 -25.45 16.18
CA TYR A 55 -9.31 -24.01 16.06
C TYR A 55 -10.49 -23.55 15.21
N PRO A 56 -11.09 -22.41 15.54
CA PRO A 56 -12.07 -21.76 14.68
C PRO A 56 -11.51 -21.56 13.26
N MET A 57 -12.28 -22.01 12.26
CA MET A 57 -11.86 -21.94 10.86
C MET A 57 -13.02 -21.56 9.95
N ILE A 58 -12.79 -20.54 9.13
CA ILE A 58 -13.67 -20.19 8.02
C ILE A 58 -13.14 -20.86 6.76
N LYS A 59 -14.00 -21.59 6.04
CA LYS A 59 -13.63 -22.31 4.82
C LYS A 59 -14.26 -21.68 3.60
N HIS A 60 -13.45 -21.32 2.62
CA HIS A 60 -13.89 -20.92 1.30
C HIS A 60 -14.03 -22.15 0.39
N CYS A 61 -15.03 -22.15 -0.48
CA CYS A 61 -15.26 -23.22 -1.44
C CYS A 61 -14.19 -23.28 -2.55
N LYS A 62 -13.48 -22.17 -2.79
CA LYS A 62 -12.37 -22.02 -3.72
C LYS A 62 -11.46 -20.89 -3.25
N ASN A 63 -10.27 -20.75 -3.86
CA ASN A 63 -9.40 -19.62 -3.59
C ASN A 63 -10.05 -18.31 -4.01
N LEU A 64 -10.46 -17.51 -3.01
CA LEU A 64 -11.04 -16.18 -3.18
C LEU A 64 -10.00 -15.08 -3.06
N GLY A 65 -8.84 -15.39 -2.48
CA GLY A 65 -7.71 -14.49 -2.29
C GLY A 65 -7.52 -14.02 -0.86
N LYS A 66 -6.27 -13.66 -0.54
CA LYS A 66 -5.84 -13.26 0.81
C LYS A 66 -6.70 -12.12 1.38
N GLY A 67 -6.98 -11.09 0.57
CA GLY A 67 -7.80 -9.94 1.00
C GLY A 67 -9.21 -10.35 1.39
N ARG A 68 -9.88 -11.21 0.60
CA ARG A 68 -11.19 -11.77 0.95
C ARG A 68 -11.11 -12.58 2.24
N GLY A 69 -10.10 -13.41 2.39
CA GLY A 69 -9.87 -14.18 3.60
C GLY A 69 -9.73 -13.29 4.82
N LEU A 70 -8.90 -12.26 4.75
CA LEU A 70 -8.71 -11.31 5.84
C LEU A 70 -10.01 -10.60 6.21
N LYS A 71 -10.79 -10.10 5.24
CA LYS A 71 -12.10 -9.46 5.49
C LYS A 71 -13.08 -10.40 6.18
N ASN A 72 -13.21 -11.63 5.70
CA ASN A 72 -14.10 -12.63 6.29
C ASN A 72 -13.64 -13.01 7.71
N GLY A 73 -12.32 -13.13 7.94
CA GLY A 73 -11.76 -13.38 9.26
C GLY A 73 -11.97 -12.24 10.24
N ILE A 74 -11.76 -11.01 9.81
CA ILE A 74 -12.02 -9.81 10.61
C ILE A 74 -13.51 -9.76 11.01
N ASN A 75 -14.43 -9.95 10.05
CA ASN A 75 -15.85 -9.99 10.31
C ASN A 75 -16.22 -11.08 11.34
N TYR A 76 -15.65 -12.27 11.18
CA TYR A 76 -15.85 -13.35 12.13
C TYR A 76 -15.35 -13.00 13.53
N ILE A 77 -14.16 -12.41 13.63
CA ILE A 77 -13.57 -12.05 14.93
C ILE A 77 -14.39 -10.97 15.62
N ILE A 78 -14.82 -9.94 14.93
CA ILE A 78 -15.66 -8.87 15.50
C ILE A 78 -16.95 -9.44 16.08
N ASN A 79 -17.58 -10.39 15.40
CA ASN A 79 -18.84 -10.99 15.84
C ASN A 79 -18.67 -12.02 16.99
N ASN A 80 -17.56 -12.76 17.02
CA ASN A 80 -17.40 -13.89 17.95
C ASN A 80 -16.43 -13.63 19.10
N TYR A 81 -15.62 -12.55 19.02
CA TYR A 81 -14.64 -12.19 20.06
C TYR A 81 -14.83 -10.75 20.55
N PRO A 82 -16.00 -10.41 21.12
CA PRO A 82 -16.30 -9.02 21.52
C PRO A 82 -15.40 -8.47 22.63
N LYS A 83 -14.70 -9.36 23.37
CA LYS A 83 -13.72 -8.99 24.40
C LYS A 83 -12.31 -8.82 23.87
N ALA A 84 -12.04 -9.14 22.61
CA ALA A 84 -10.76 -8.92 22.01
C ALA A 84 -10.49 -7.41 21.87
N LYS A 85 -9.25 -7.00 22.13
CA LYS A 85 -8.81 -5.61 21.94
C LYS A 85 -8.06 -5.44 20.65
N VAL A 86 -7.32 -6.47 20.23
CA VAL A 86 -6.40 -6.43 19.09
C VAL A 86 -6.58 -7.66 18.21
N ILE A 87 -6.60 -7.43 16.90
CA ILE A 87 -6.43 -8.46 15.87
C ILE A 87 -5.02 -8.35 15.33
N VAL A 88 -4.32 -9.48 15.20
CA VAL A 88 -3.04 -9.57 14.52
C VAL A 88 -3.19 -10.49 13.33
N THR A 89 -2.86 -10.02 12.14
CA THR A 89 -2.77 -10.85 10.93
C THR A 89 -1.35 -11.36 10.76
N ALA A 90 -1.17 -12.62 10.45
CA ALA A 90 0.13 -13.22 10.17
C ALA A 90 0.03 -14.27 9.07
N ASP A 91 1.08 -14.41 8.26
CA ASP A 91 1.13 -15.42 7.21
C ASP A 91 1.50 -16.80 7.78
N CYS A 92 1.06 -17.86 7.11
CA CYS A 92 1.29 -19.25 7.53
C CYS A 92 2.59 -19.85 6.96
N ASP A 93 3.42 -19.05 6.30
CA ASP A 93 4.62 -19.51 5.58
C ASP A 93 5.90 -19.56 6.44
N GLY A 94 5.77 -19.18 7.72
CA GLY A 94 6.88 -19.19 8.68
C GLY A 94 7.81 -17.97 8.57
N GLN A 95 7.48 -16.96 7.77
CA GLN A 95 8.30 -15.75 7.64
C GLN A 95 8.08 -14.77 8.79
N HIS A 96 7.09 -14.99 9.65
CA HIS A 96 6.83 -14.19 10.84
C HIS A 96 7.14 -14.97 12.11
N SER A 97 8.11 -14.51 12.90
CA SER A 97 8.39 -15.11 14.20
C SER A 97 7.25 -14.84 15.20
N VAL A 98 7.01 -15.77 16.11
CA VAL A 98 5.99 -15.59 17.16
C VAL A 98 6.35 -14.43 18.10
N SER A 99 7.64 -14.18 18.29
CA SER A 99 8.14 -13.03 19.06
C SER A 99 7.75 -11.70 18.41
N ASP A 100 7.83 -11.60 17.08
CA ASP A 100 7.44 -10.41 16.34
C ASP A 100 5.93 -10.20 16.32
N ILE A 101 5.15 -11.28 16.18
CA ILE A 101 3.68 -11.24 16.31
C ILE A 101 3.30 -10.66 17.69
N LYS A 102 3.95 -11.15 18.75
CA LYS A 102 3.73 -10.64 20.11
C LYS A 102 4.14 -9.18 20.25
N LYS A 103 5.28 -8.79 19.72
CA LYS A 103 5.79 -7.41 19.73
C LYS A 103 4.80 -6.45 19.04
N CYS A 104 4.32 -6.79 17.84
CA CYS A 104 3.32 -6.00 17.12
C CYS A 104 1.99 -5.91 17.91
N ALA A 105 1.53 -7.02 18.50
CA ALA A 105 0.32 -7.05 19.32
C ALA A 105 0.41 -6.14 20.54
N GLU A 106 1.53 -6.15 21.26
CA GLU A 106 1.74 -5.29 22.43
C GLU A 106 1.83 -3.80 22.07
N VAL A 107 2.43 -3.48 20.91
CA VAL A 107 2.43 -2.10 20.41
C VAL A 107 1.00 -1.67 20.02
N ALA A 108 0.21 -2.54 19.39
CA ALA A 108 -1.17 -2.26 19.04
C ALA A 108 -2.06 -2.04 20.28
N LYS A 109 -1.86 -2.82 21.35
CA LYS A 109 -2.57 -2.62 22.62
C LYS A 109 -2.34 -1.24 23.24
N LYS A 110 -1.15 -0.68 23.06
CA LYS A 110 -0.79 0.65 23.53
C LYS A 110 -1.24 1.77 22.60
N ASN A 111 -1.64 1.44 21.36
CA ASN A 111 -1.98 2.38 20.30
C ASN A 111 -3.24 1.90 19.56
N LEU A 112 -4.38 1.90 20.27
CA LEU A 112 -5.64 1.37 19.74
C LEU A 112 -6.22 2.19 18.58
N ASP A 113 -5.74 3.41 18.37
CA ASP A 113 -6.08 4.31 17.27
C ASP A 113 -5.25 4.11 16.00
N SER A 114 -4.25 3.24 16.05
CA SER A 114 -3.23 3.11 15.02
C SER A 114 -3.22 1.72 14.35
N LEU A 115 -2.85 1.68 13.06
CA LEU A 115 -2.46 0.45 12.38
C LEU A 115 -0.97 0.19 12.60
N ILE A 116 -0.62 -0.96 13.16
CA ILE A 116 0.75 -1.38 13.39
C ILE A 116 1.21 -2.30 12.27
N LEU A 117 2.37 -2.02 11.69
CA LEU A 117 3.01 -2.83 10.64
C LEU A 117 4.30 -3.45 11.20
N GLY A 118 4.42 -4.76 11.09
CA GLY A 118 5.70 -5.45 11.29
C GLY A 118 6.54 -5.30 10.02
N VAL A 119 7.57 -4.46 10.04
CA VAL A 119 8.35 -4.11 8.85
C VAL A 119 9.73 -4.77 8.86
N ARG A 120 10.12 -5.34 7.71
CA ARG A 120 11.44 -5.93 7.51
C ARG A 120 12.48 -4.84 7.27
N ASP A 121 13.70 -5.08 7.74
CA ASP A 121 14.83 -4.23 7.41
C ASP A 121 15.38 -4.59 6.01
N PHE A 122 15.03 -3.78 5.00
CA PHE A 122 15.52 -3.97 3.63
C PHE A 122 16.99 -3.56 3.42
N SER A 123 17.68 -3.02 4.42
CA SER A 123 19.12 -2.80 4.37
C SER A 123 19.90 -4.10 4.56
N ASP A 124 19.30 -5.11 5.20
CA ASP A 124 19.90 -6.41 5.44
C ASP A 124 20.33 -7.08 4.11
N LYS A 125 21.54 -7.65 4.11
CA LYS A 125 22.13 -8.36 2.98
C LYS A 125 21.35 -9.63 2.62
N LEU A 126 20.63 -10.22 3.55
CA LEU A 126 19.82 -11.43 3.37
C LEU A 126 18.57 -11.18 2.51
N VAL A 127 18.14 -9.94 2.38
CA VAL A 127 16.94 -9.60 1.58
C VAL A 127 17.23 -9.79 0.09
N PRO A 128 16.48 -10.64 -0.65
CA PRO A 128 16.65 -10.84 -2.08
C PRO A 128 16.52 -9.53 -2.86
N ARG A 129 17.38 -9.30 -3.87
CA ARG A 129 17.39 -8.08 -4.69
C ARG A 129 16.01 -7.80 -5.33
N ARG A 130 15.28 -8.84 -5.73
CA ARG A 130 13.92 -8.74 -6.26
C ARG A 130 12.95 -8.12 -5.26
N SER A 131 12.98 -8.57 -4.01
CA SER A 131 12.13 -8.05 -2.93
C SER A 131 12.49 -6.60 -2.62
N LYS A 132 13.79 -6.26 -2.56
CA LYS A 132 14.27 -4.87 -2.38
C LYS A 132 13.74 -3.96 -3.50
N PHE A 133 13.87 -4.38 -4.74
CA PHE A 133 13.45 -3.59 -5.90
C PHE A 133 11.92 -3.41 -5.91
N GLY A 134 11.15 -4.49 -5.75
CA GLY A 134 9.68 -4.43 -5.71
C GLY A 134 9.16 -3.54 -4.59
N ASN A 135 9.68 -3.69 -3.37
CA ASN A 135 9.30 -2.82 -2.26
C ASN A 135 9.73 -1.37 -2.48
N CYS A 136 10.91 -1.12 -3.04
CA CYS A 136 11.39 0.23 -3.35
C CYS A 136 10.46 0.95 -4.32
N ILE A 137 10.03 0.30 -5.41
CA ILE A 137 9.10 0.88 -6.37
C ILE A 137 7.75 1.14 -5.70
N THR A 138 7.15 0.13 -5.06
CA THR A 138 5.82 0.26 -4.43
C THR A 138 5.83 1.33 -3.35
N ARG A 139 6.88 1.38 -2.53
CA ARG A 139 7.06 2.41 -1.50
C ARG A 139 7.13 3.82 -2.09
N ASN A 140 7.92 4.03 -3.15
CA ASN A 140 8.06 5.33 -3.78
C ASN A 140 6.75 5.76 -4.46
N VAL A 141 6.06 4.85 -5.12
CA VAL A 141 4.75 5.10 -5.73
C VAL A 141 3.72 5.42 -4.64
N LEU A 142 3.60 4.61 -3.59
CA LEU A 142 2.70 4.86 -2.49
C LEU A 142 2.98 6.22 -1.84
N TYR A 143 4.25 6.53 -1.59
CA TYR A 143 4.68 7.80 -1.04
C TYR A 143 4.30 9.00 -1.92
N ALA A 144 4.49 8.89 -3.23
CA ALA A 144 4.17 9.95 -4.18
C ALA A 144 2.65 10.24 -4.25
N PHE A 145 1.81 9.21 -4.13
CA PHE A 145 0.36 9.35 -4.30
C PHE A 145 -0.42 9.42 -3.00
N VAL A 146 0.05 8.76 -1.94
CA VAL A 146 -0.69 8.62 -0.67
C VAL A 146 -0.05 9.40 0.47
N GLY A 147 1.26 9.58 0.45
CA GLY A 147 1.98 10.44 1.39
C GLY A 147 2.58 9.79 2.64
N PRO A 148 2.11 8.67 3.22
CA PRO A 148 2.81 8.08 4.35
C PRO A 148 4.12 7.41 3.91
N LYS A 149 5.20 7.67 4.68
CA LYS A 149 6.48 7.01 4.49
C LYS A 149 6.42 5.65 5.16
N ILE A 150 6.11 4.61 4.39
CA ILE A 150 6.05 3.23 4.87
C ILE A 150 7.28 2.50 4.35
N SER A 151 8.04 1.85 5.24
CA SER A 151 9.29 1.17 4.88
C SER A 151 9.06 -0.21 4.26
N ASP A 152 8.00 -0.92 4.65
CA ASP A 152 7.57 -2.20 4.05
C ASP A 152 6.09 -2.18 3.72
N THR A 153 5.78 -1.98 2.43
CA THR A 153 4.40 -1.90 1.94
C THR A 153 3.75 -3.27 1.70
N GLN A 154 4.55 -4.34 1.74
CA GLN A 154 4.13 -5.70 1.39
C GLN A 154 4.05 -6.63 2.60
N THR A 155 4.24 -6.10 3.82
CA THR A 155 4.18 -6.92 5.02
C THR A 155 2.76 -7.44 5.29
N GLY A 156 2.65 -8.75 5.58
CA GLY A 156 1.42 -9.41 6.03
C GLY A 156 1.23 -9.37 7.56
N LEU A 157 2.30 -9.05 8.32
CA LEU A 157 2.21 -8.91 9.76
C LEU A 157 1.67 -7.53 10.12
N ARG A 158 0.41 -7.48 10.52
CA ARG A 158 -0.30 -6.26 10.90
C ARG A 158 -1.04 -6.46 12.20
N ALA A 159 -1.08 -5.44 13.04
CA ALA A 159 -1.87 -5.49 14.25
C ALA A 159 -2.70 -4.21 14.38
N MET A 160 -3.94 -4.33 14.83
CA MET A 160 -4.89 -3.22 14.92
C MET A 160 -5.98 -3.52 15.96
N SER A 161 -6.62 -2.49 16.48
CA SER A 161 -7.81 -2.66 17.31
C SER A 161 -9.01 -3.16 16.49
N LEU A 162 -10.05 -3.68 17.18
CA LEU A 162 -11.30 -4.05 16.51
C LEU A 162 -11.94 -2.86 15.80
N GLU A 163 -11.85 -1.67 16.39
CA GLU A 163 -12.39 -0.44 15.81
C GLU A 163 -11.70 -0.09 14.46
N ILE A 164 -10.37 -0.15 14.44
CA ILE A 164 -9.61 0.06 13.19
C ILE A 164 -9.92 -1.03 12.17
N ALA A 165 -10.01 -2.30 12.61
CA ALA A 165 -10.33 -3.42 11.74
C ALA A 165 -11.73 -3.24 11.10
N LEU A 166 -12.70 -2.76 11.85
CA LEU A 166 -14.06 -2.44 11.35
C LEU A 166 -14.02 -1.32 10.31
N LYS A 167 -13.23 -0.26 10.54
CA LYS A 167 -13.05 0.82 9.56
C LYS A 167 -12.40 0.36 8.26
N LEU A 168 -11.61 -0.72 8.29
CA LEU A 168 -10.85 -1.23 7.16
C LEU A 168 -11.49 -2.45 6.48
N ILE A 169 -12.61 -2.96 6.97
CA ILE A 169 -13.25 -4.18 6.44
C ILE A 169 -13.79 -3.99 5.02
N ASP A 170 -14.30 -2.79 4.71
CA ASP A 170 -14.91 -2.47 3.42
C ASP A 170 -13.90 -2.04 2.34
N VAL A 171 -12.61 -2.01 2.69
CA VAL A 171 -11.55 -1.65 1.76
C VAL A 171 -11.56 -2.59 0.56
N SER A 172 -11.50 -2.03 -0.64
CA SER A 172 -11.53 -2.79 -1.88
C SER A 172 -10.30 -3.71 -2.03
N GLY A 173 -10.43 -4.74 -2.85
CA GLY A 173 -9.38 -5.73 -3.10
C GLY A 173 -9.68 -7.08 -2.45
N GLU A 174 -9.43 -8.14 -3.22
CA GLU A 174 -9.72 -9.51 -2.81
C GLU A 174 -8.45 -10.33 -2.59
N ARG A 175 -7.32 -9.89 -3.16
CA ARG A 175 -6.04 -10.59 -3.10
C ARG A 175 -4.98 -9.73 -2.39
N TYR A 176 -3.76 -9.69 -2.90
CA TYR A 176 -2.63 -8.94 -2.30
C TYR A 176 -2.80 -7.42 -2.41
N GLU A 177 -3.58 -6.94 -3.40
CA GLU A 177 -3.90 -5.51 -3.53
C GLU A 177 -4.67 -4.96 -2.33
N TYR A 178 -5.44 -5.78 -1.60
CA TYR A 178 -6.13 -5.38 -0.37
C TYR A 178 -5.16 -4.76 0.65
N GLU A 179 -4.01 -5.38 0.86
CA GLU A 179 -3.03 -4.91 1.83
C GLU A 179 -2.46 -3.54 1.44
N THR A 180 -2.29 -3.27 0.15
CA THR A 180 -1.89 -1.95 -0.36
C THR A 180 -3.03 -0.94 -0.24
N ASN A 181 -4.27 -1.35 -0.56
CA ASN A 181 -5.45 -0.49 -0.43
C ASN A 181 -5.69 -0.07 1.02
N VAL A 182 -5.49 -0.97 1.97
CA VAL A 182 -5.54 -0.65 3.41
C VAL A 182 -4.59 0.50 3.75
N LEU A 183 -3.36 0.51 3.22
CA LEU A 183 -2.41 1.60 3.47
C LEU A 183 -2.87 2.93 2.85
N ILE A 184 -3.53 2.89 1.69
CA ILE A 184 -4.13 4.08 1.07
C ILE A 184 -5.27 4.61 1.95
N GLU A 185 -6.15 3.72 2.38
CA GLU A 185 -7.33 4.04 3.18
C GLU A 185 -6.98 4.61 4.56
N THR A 186 -5.85 4.20 5.16
CA THR A 186 -5.40 4.76 6.45
C THR A 186 -5.22 6.28 6.37
N LYS A 187 -4.76 6.81 5.23
CA LYS A 187 -4.64 8.24 5.04
C LYS A 187 -6.00 8.91 4.90
N GLU A 188 -6.90 8.34 4.10
CA GLU A 188 -8.23 8.92 3.87
C GLU A 188 -9.05 8.96 5.17
N LYS A 189 -8.90 7.91 6.00
CA LYS A 189 -9.58 7.80 7.31
C LYS A 189 -8.78 8.40 8.48
N ASN A 190 -7.65 9.07 8.21
CA ASN A 190 -6.75 9.64 9.23
C ASN A 190 -6.36 8.63 10.32
N ILE A 191 -6.08 7.39 9.94
CA ILE A 191 -5.61 6.33 10.83
C ILE A 191 -4.08 6.40 10.89
N PRO A 192 -3.47 6.66 12.06
CA PRO A 192 -2.02 6.66 12.19
C PRO A 192 -1.42 5.29 11.88
N VAL A 193 -0.30 5.26 11.19
CA VAL A 193 0.46 4.03 10.90
C VAL A 193 1.76 4.06 11.71
N LYS A 194 2.03 2.99 12.46
CA LYS A 194 3.26 2.82 13.23
C LYS A 194 3.99 1.57 12.78
N GLU A 195 5.30 1.66 12.68
CA GLU A 195 6.16 0.57 12.23
C GLU A 195 6.90 -0.07 13.41
N VAL A 196 6.97 -1.38 13.38
CA VAL A 196 7.73 -2.21 14.33
C VAL A 196 8.71 -3.03 13.51
N ILE A 197 10.01 -2.82 13.72
CA ILE A 197 11.04 -3.60 13.03
C ILE A 197 10.97 -5.05 13.52
N ILE A 198 10.84 -5.96 12.56
CA ILE A 198 10.76 -7.40 12.76
C ILE A 198 11.96 -8.11 12.15
N GLU A 199 12.19 -9.34 12.59
CA GLU A 199 13.20 -10.20 12.01
C GLU A 199 12.88 -10.53 10.55
N THR A 200 13.91 -10.49 9.71
CA THR A 200 13.76 -10.81 8.28
C THR A 200 14.06 -12.27 8.06
N ILE A 201 13.02 -13.11 7.99
CA ILE A 201 13.14 -14.55 7.79
C ILE A 201 12.82 -14.88 6.33
N TYR A 202 13.78 -15.48 5.63
CA TYR A 202 13.59 -16.04 4.29
C TYR A 202 13.78 -17.54 4.33
N ILE A 203 12.73 -18.28 4.01
CA ILE A 203 12.74 -19.75 3.93
C ILE A 203 12.86 -20.14 2.46
N ASN A 204 13.92 -20.87 2.10
CA ASN A 204 14.15 -21.43 0.75
C ASN A 204 13.90 -20.41 -0.39
N ASN A 205 14.53 -19.23 -0.34
CA ASN A 205 14.38 -18.17 -1.37
C ASN A 205 12.93 -17.78 -1.69
N ASN A 206 12.01 -17.82 -0.71
CA ASN A 206 10.58 -17.52 -0.87
C ASN A 206 9.77 -18.58 -1.66
N GLU A 207 10.21 -19.82 -1.77
CA GLU A 207 9.45 -20.88 -2.44
C GLU A 207 8.08 -21.15 -1.78
N THR A 208 7.91 -20.77 -0.51
CA THR A 208 6.64 -20.90 0.22
C THR A 208 5.66 -19.78 -0.05
N SER A 209 6.07 -18.70 -0.72
CA SER A 209 5.20 -17.57 -1.06
C SER A 209 4.37 -17.85 -2.30
N HIS A 210 3.05 -17.71 -2.19
CA HIS A 210 2.10 -17.81 -3.32
C HIS A 210 1.96 -16.52 -4.12
N PHE A 211 2.75 -15.49 -3.84
CA PHE A 211 2.75 -14.21 -4.56
C PHE A 211 3.30 -14.39 -5.97
N ASN A 212 2.46 -14.10 -6.99
CA ASN A 212 2.92 -14.07 -8.38
C ASN A 212 3.48 -12.68 -8.72
N PRO A 213 4.81 -12.56 -8.97
CA PRO A 213 5.45 -11.27 -9.16
C PRO A 213 4.87 -10.43 -10.31
N ILE A 214 4.35 -11.06 -11.37
CA ILE A 214 3.79 -10.34 -12.53
C ILE A 214 2.31 -10.02 -12.30
N LYS A 215 1.48 -11.05 -12.01
CA LYS A 215 0.02 -10.87 -11.92
C LYS A 215 -0.40 -10.04 -10.71
N ASP A 216 0.21 -10.30 -9.54
CA ASP A 216 -0.17 -9.61 -8.32
C ASP A 216 0.44 -8.20 -8.27
N SER A 217 1.66 -8.00 -8.79
CA SER A 217 2.20 -6.66 -9.00
C SER A 217 1.34 -5.84 -9.96
N ALA A 218 0.88 -6.43 -11.07
CA ALA A 218 0.00 -5.74 -12.01
C ALA A 218 -1.31 -5.28 -11.35
N ARG A 219 -1.89 -6.09 -10.44
CA ARG A 219 -3.07 -5.69 -9.66
C ARG A 219 -2.78 -4.52 -8.74
N VAL A 220 -1.66 -4.56 -8.02
CA VAL A 220 -1.22 -3.45 -7.16
C VAL A 220 -0.98 -2.18 -8.01
N TYR A 221 -0.24 -2.29 -9.12
CA TYR A 221 0.01 -1.13 -9.98
C TYR A 221 -1.22 -0.60 -10.71
N ARG A 222 -2.24 -1.44 -10.96
CA ARG A 222 -3.51 -0.98 -11.51
C ARG A 222 -4.19 0.07 -10.62
N LEU A 223 -4.00 0.01 -9.30
CA LEU A 223 -4.51 1.03 -8.38
C LEU A 223 -3.93 2.41 -8.70
N PHE A 224 -2.64 2.43 -9.04
CA PHE A 224 -1.94 3.66 -9.38
C PHE A 224 -2.14 4.08 -10.85
N ALA A 225 -2.55 3.16 -11.71
CA ALA A 225 -2.74 3.43 -13.14
C ALA A 225 -3.80 4.51 -13.38
N SER A 226 -4.87 4.54 -12.60
CA SER A 226 -5.90 5.59 -12.67
C SER A 226 -5.33 6.95 -12.32
N TYR A 227 -4.54 7.06 -11.28
CA TYR A 227 -3.86 8.30 -10.88
C TYR A 227 -2.87 8.76 -11.95
N ILE A 228 -2.04 7.84 -12.46
CA ILE A 228 -1.08 8.14 -13.54
C ILE A 228 -1.83 8.58 -14.80
N PHE A 229 -2.91 7.88 -15.17
CA PHE A 229 -3.73 8.24 -16.32
C PHE A 229 -4.30 9.65 -16.21
N VAL A 230 -4.86 10.03 -15.06
CA VAL A 230 -5.39 11.37 -14.83
C VAL A 230 -4.30 12.43 -14.93
N ILE A 231 -3.11 12.15 -14.37
CA ILE A 231 -1.96 13.06 -14.48
C ILE A 231 -1.55 13.23 -15.94
N LEU A 232 -1.42 12.14 -16.69
CA LEU A 232 -1.06 12.17 -18.11
C LEU A 232 -2.11 12.88 -18.94
N LEU A 233 -3.40 12.60 -18.71
CA LEU A 233 -4.51 13.25 -19.39
C LEU A 233 -4.52 14.76 -19.13
N SER A 234 -4.37 15.17 -17.88
CA SER A 234 -4.30 16.58 -17.52
C SER A 234 -3.12 17.28 -18.20
N TYR A 235 -1.99 16.58 -18.30
CA TYR A 235 -0.80 17.08 -18.95
C TYR A 235 -0.96 17.21 -20.48
N ILE A 236 -1.57 16.21 -21.12
CA ILE A 236 -1.89 16.26 -22.56
C ILE A 236 -2.83 17.42 -22.88
N ILE A 237 -3.91 17.59 -22.10
CA ILE A 237 -4.89 18.68 -22.29
C ILE A 237 -4.22 20.03 -22.07
N GLU A 238 -3.40 20.17 -21.03
CA GLU A 238 -2.65 21.40 -20.76
C GLU A 238 -1.77 21.80 -21.93
N ASN A 239 -0.97 20.85 -22.46
CA ASN A 239 -0.08 21.12 -23.59
C ASN A 239 -0.85 21.39 -24.89
N PHE A 240 -1.96 20.69 -25.13
CA PHE A 240 -2.84 20.93 -26.28
C PHE A 240 -3.45 22.32 -26.22
N MET A 241 -3.98 22.75 -25.08
CA MET A 241 -4.52 24.10 -24.86
C MET A 241 -3.47 25.15 -25.12
N PHE A 242 -2.27 24.98 -24.55
CA PHE A 242 -1.15 25.90 -24.75
C PHE A 242 -0.77 25.99 -26.23
N PHE A 243 -0.66 24.83 -26.93
CA PHE A 243 -0.31 24.78 -28.35
C PHE A 243 -1.32 25.50 -29.24
N LYS A 244 -2.62 25.30 -28.98
CA LYS A 244 -3.71 25.94 -29.76
C LYS A 244 -3.78 27.46 -29.59
N THR A 245 -3.41 27.92 -28.40
CA THR A 245 -3.51 29.36 -28.07
C THR A 245 -2.20 30.10 -28.28
N TYR A 246 -1.07 29.39 -28.36
CA TYR A 246 0.23 30.00 -28.58
C TYR A 246 0.35 30.52 -30.00
N ASN A 247 0.74 31.82 -30.12
CA ASN A 247 1.17 32.45 -31.37
C ASN A 247 2.62 32.91 -31.22
N ILE A 248 3.45 32.66 -32.23
CA ILE A 248 4.87 33.00 -32.20
C ILE A 248 5.16 34.50 -31.98
N ASN A 249 4.20 35.36 -32.34
CA ASN A 249 4.26 36.78 -32.12
C ASN A 249 3.64 37.26 -30.78
N SER A 250 3.23 36.32 -29.94
CA SER A 250 2.64 36.63 -28.63
C SER A 250 3.65 37.29 -27.71
N CYS A 251 3.20 38.36 -27.05
CA CYS A 251 4.01 39.01 -26.02
C CYS A 251 4.01 38.21 -24.71
N PHE A 252 4.86 38.62 -23.77
CA PHE A 252 4.97 37.97 -22.45
C PHE A 252 3.59 37.80 -21.75
N TYR A 253 2.75 38.80 -21.78
CA TYR A 253 1.43 38.80 -21.13
C TYR A 253 0.49 37.75 -21.72
N THR A 254 0.45 37.61 -23.04
CA THR A 254 -0.39 36.60 -23.71
C THR A 254 0.11 35.18 -23.46
N ILE A 255 1.41 34.92 -23.51
CA ILE A 255 2.02 33.63 -23.19
C ILE A 255 1.70 33.27 -21.73
N SER A 256 1.89 34.21 -20.82
CA SER A 256 1.62 34.05 -19.38
C SER A 256 0.14 33.74 -19.11
N LEU A 257 -0.79 34.45 -19.77
CA LEU A 257 -2.23 34.18 -19.63
C LEU A 257 -2.61 32.79 -20.12
N PHE A 258 -2.13 32.36 -21.26
CA PHE A 258 -2.43 31.04 -21.80
C PHE A 258 -1.86 29.89 -20.94
N LEU A 259 -0.66 30.08 -20.40
CA LEU A 259 -0.09 29.17 -19.42
C LEU A 259 -0.94 29.08 -18.16
N LEU A 260 -1.42 30.19 -17.65
CA LEU A 260 -2.28 30.24 -16.46
C LEU A 260 -3.59 29.47 -16.70
N LEU A 261 -4.26 29.73 -17.82
CA LEU A 261 -5.50 29.08 -18.19
C LEU A 261 -5.32 27.56 -18.35
N SER A 262 -4.25 27.13 -19.01
CA SER A 262 -3.97 25.68 -19.17
C SER A 262 -3.69 25.01 -17.82
N LYS A 263 -3.00 25.67 -16.90
CA LYS A 263 -2.76 25.17 -15.53
C LYS A 263 -4.04 25.09 -14.71
N ILE A 264 -4.94 26.05 -14.82
CA ILE A 264 -6.26 26.04 -14.16
C ILE A 264 -7.06 24.81 -14.65
N VAL A 265 -7.12 24.58 -15.96
CA VAL A 265 -7.82 23.40 -16.51
C VAL A 265 -7.20 22.10 -15.99
N SER A 266 -5.87 21.99 -15.97
CA SER A 266 -5.17 20.85 -15.40
C SER A 266 -5.52 20.64 -13.91
N CYS A 267 -5.61 21.72 -13.12
CA CYS A 267 -6.02 21.66 -11.71
C CYS A 267 -7.46 21.16 -11.56
N ILE A 268 -8.39 21.69 -12.35
CA ILE A 268 -9.80 21.28 -12.31
C ILE A 268 -9.92 19.77 -12.62
N ILE A 269 -9.23 19.30 -13.65
CA ILE A 269 -9.22 17.87 -13.99
C ILE A 269 -8.72 17.02 -12.82
N LYS A 270 -7.61 17.42 -12.18
CA LYS A 270 -7.06 16.71 -11.02
C LYS A 270 -8.02 16.70 -9.83
N ILE A 271 -8.72 17.82 -9.58
CA ILE A 271 -9.72 17.91 -8.51
C ILE A 271 -10.92 17.01 -8.80
N ILE A 272 -11.47 17.03 -10.03
CA ILE A 272 -12.61 16.18 -10.43
C ILE A 272 -12.31 14.70 -10.20
N PHE A 273 -11.07 14.28 -10.46
CA PHE A 273 -10.65 12.89 -10.28
C PHE A 273 -10.04 12.61 -8.89
N ASN A 274 -10.30 13.47 -7.92
CA ASN A 274 -9.86 13.35 -6.52
C ASN A 274 -8.34 13.16 -6.35
N ASN A 275 -7.55 13.76 -7.23
CA ASN A 275 -6.09 13.74 -7.15
C ASN A 275 -5.56 14.91 -6.32
N HIS A 276 -4.48 14.68 -5.59
CA HIS A 276 -3.84 15.74 -4.82
C HIS A 276 -3.29 16.85 -5.72
N VAL A 277 -3.70 18.08 -5.41
CA VAL A 277 -3.23 19.29 -6.10
C VAL A 277 -2.27 20.06 -5.19
N ASN A 278 -1.00 20.09 -5.55
CA ASN A 278 -0.02 20.93 -4.86
C ASN A 278 0.04 22.32 -5.53
N ILE A 279 -0.72 23.25 -4.97
CA ILE A 279 -0.83 24.63 -5.52
C ILE A 279 0.53 25.32 -5.59
N LYS A 280 1.39 25.18 -4.58
CA LYS A 280 2.72 25.81 -4.57
C LYS A 280 3.59 25.31 -5.73
N TYR A 281 3.53 24.02 -6.00
CA TYR A 281 4.25 23.42 -7.13
C TYR A 281 3.72 23.93 -8.48
N ILE A 282 2.40 24.03 -8.62
CA ILE A 282 1.75 24.53 -9.84
C ILE A 282 2.14 25.98 -10.11
N MET A 283 2.12 26.82 -9.07
CA MET A 283 2.55 28.21 -9.17
C MET A 283 4.03 28.32 -9.56
N LEU A 284 4.90 27.52 -8.95
CA LEU A 284 6.33 27.53 -9.29
C LEU A 284 6.56 27.09 -10.74
N ASN A 285 5.89 26.02 -11.19
CA ASN A 285 5.97 25.58 -12.58
C ASN A 285 5.46 26.66 -13.55
N TYR A 286 4.33 27.31 -13.21
CA TYR A 286 3.81 28.43 -14.00
C TYR A 286 4.84 29.56 -14.14
N LEU A 287 5.44 30.02 -13.03
CA LEU A 287 6.41 31.11 -13.03
C LEU A 287 7.66 30.77 -13.87
N ILE A 288 8.22 29.57 -13.64
CA ILE A 288 9.40 29.11 -14.40
C ILE A 288 9.07 29.01 -15.89
N SER A 289 7.93 28.42 -16.26
CA SER A 289 7.50 28.29 -17.64
C SER A 289 7.27 29.66 -18.29
N ALA A 290 6.60 30.59 -17.60
CA ALA A 290 6.33 31.94 -18.14
C ALA A 290 7.63 32.70 -18.43
N VAL A 291 8.61 32.65 -17.53
CA VAL A 291 9.90 33.33 -17.71
C VAL A 291 10.70 32.68 -18.87
N ILE A 292 10.89 31.38 -18.83
CA ILE A 292 11.74 30.70 -19.84
C ILE A 292 11.12 30.81 -21.24
N LEU A 293 9.81 30.56 -21.38
CA LEU A 293 9.15 30.62 -22.69
C LEU A 293 9.02 32.01 -23.25
N SER A 294 9.07 33.07 -22.43
CA SER A 294 9.10 34.45 -22.91
C SER A 294 10.46 34.86 -23.52
N ILE A 295 11.55 34.22 -23.01
CA ILE A 295 12.93 34.52 -23.48
C ILE A 295 13.27 33.66 -24.70
N VAL A 296 12.93 32.39 -24.68
CA VAL A 296 13.28 31.41 -25.71
C VAL A 296 12.12 31.19 -26.67
N LYS A 297 12.14 31.89 -27.80
CA LYS A 297 11.06 31.81 -28.81
C LYS A 297 11.20 30.63 -29.78
N LYS A 298 12.34 29.94 -29.80
CA LYS A 298 12.59 28.82 -30.71
C LYS A 298 12.28 27.49 -30.00
N HIS A 299 11.60 26.57 -30.68
CA HIS A 299 11.21 25.25 -30.14
C HIS A 299 10.38 25.28 -28.85
N ILE A 300 9.52 26.28 -28.71
CA ILE A 300 8.78 26.58 -27.49
C ILE A 300 7.96 25.39 -26.94
N ILE A 301 7.36 24.59 -27.81
CA ILE A 301 6.54 23.43 -27.40
C ILE A 301 7.43 22.36 -26.77
N LEU A 302 8.53 22.05 -27.42
CA LEU A 302 9.50 21.05 -26.90
C LEU A 302 10.08 21.53 -25.56
N LEU A 303 10.39 22.83 -25.47
CA LEU A 303 10.92 23.42 -24.24
C LEU A 303 9.89 23.40 -23.10
N LYS A 304 8.62 23.68 -23.40
CA LYS A 304 7.54 23.59 -22.39
C LYS A 304 7.39 22.15 -21.89
N ILE A 305 7.33 21.16 -22.77
CA ILE A 305 7.26 19.75 -22.41
C ILE A 305 8.44 19.37 -21.51
N LEU A 306 9.65 19.81 -21.85
CA LEU A 306 10.84 19.53 -21.06
C LEU A 306 10.79 20.17 -19.67
N ILE A 307 10.37 21.43 -19.57
CA ILE A 307 10.19 22.13 -18.29
C ILE A 307 9.17 21.38 -17.41
N ASP A 308 8.02 21.04 -17.95
CA ASP A 308 6.99 20.35 -17.23
C ASP A 308 7.46 18.98 -16.74
N LEU A 309 8.22 18.24 -17.55
CA LEU A 309 8.80 16.96 -17.17
C LEU A 309 9.84 17.11 -16.04
N ILE A 310 10.74 18.08 -16.15
CA ILE A 310 11.75 18.37 -15.12
C ILE A 310 11.04 18.78 -13.82
N MET A 311 10.05 19.64 -13.89
CA MET A 311 9.29 20.08 -12.74
C MET A 311 8.48 18.93 -12.12
N PHE A 312 7.91 18.03 -12.92
CA PHE A 312 7.25 16.82 -12.41
C PHE A 312 8.23 15.93 -11.64
N ILE A 313 9.40 15.67 -12.21
CA ILE A 313 10.46 14.89 -11.53
C ILE A 313 10.89 15.60 -10.25
N ALA A 314 11.12 16.92 -10.29
CA ALA A 314 11.49 17.70 -9.11
C ALA A 314 10.41 17.66 -8.02
N SER A 315 9.12 17.64 -8.38
CA SER A 315 8.02 17.51 -7.41
C SER A 315 8.08 16.21 -6.62
N LEU A 316 8.47 15.11 -7.26
CA LEU A 316 8.64 13.81 -6.61
C LEU A 316 9.78 13.84 -5.57
N PHE A 317 10.81 14.65 -5.81
CA PHE A 317 11.93 14.84 -4.86
C PHE A 317 11.61 15.85 -3.75
N LEU A 318 10.91 16.94 -4.04
CA LEU A 318 10.54 17.98 -3.05
C LEU A 318 9.57 17.45 -1.98
N ILE A 319 8.74 16.49 -2.32
CA ILE A 319 7.93 15.74 -1.35
C ILE A 319 8.85 15.02 -0.35
N LYS A 320 10.03 14.59 -0.77
CA LYS A 320 11.02 13.87 0.05
C LYS A 320 11.70 14.74 1.12
N PHE A 321 11.87 16.05 0.88
CA PHE A 321 12.59 16.95 1.80
C PHE A 321 11.73 17.48 2.95
N LYS A 322 10.41 17.50 2.80
CA LYS A 322 9.50 18.06 3.82
C LYS A 322 9.25 17.12 5.01
N THR A 323 9.54 15.83 4.85
CA THR A 323 9.29 14.79 5.88
C THR A 323 10.50 14.54 6.80
N HIS A 324 11.61 15.25 6.63
CA HIS A 324 12.77 15.18 7.53
C HIS A 324 12.77 16.26 8.63
N LYS A 325 11.73 17.08 8.74
CA LYS A 325 11.63 18.20 9.69
C LYS A 325 10.42 18.18 10.62
N GLU A 326 9.68 17.04 10.68
CA GLU A 326 8.63 16.87 11.71
C GLU A 326 8.83 15.56 12.45
#